data_d587c64aedd7d9bc0d276466f99d2682
#
_entry.id   d587c64aedd7d9bc0d276466f99d2682
#
_cell.length_a   1.000
_cell.length_b   1.000
_cell.length_c   1.000
_cell.angle_alpha   90.00
_cell.angle_beta   90.00
_cell.angle_gamma   90.00
#
_symmetry.space_group_name_H-M   'P 1'
#
loop_
_entity.id
_entity.type
_entity.pdbx_description
1 polymer ?
#
loop_
_entity_poly.entity_id
_entity_poly.type
_entity_poly.pdbx_seq_one_letter_code
_entity_poly.pdbx_strand_id
1 'polypeptide(L)'
;QSEDDEASITAAPLQADLSLTKSVVGNNLNPYVGTLMSFEISVTNSGPDDATNVVVVDQLLSGFSFVSYNATAGTYSSANGFWQIGTLANGITETLLINVTVNPTGNYTNTSQVIASDAYDPDSTPANGVSSEDDQGDITVAPEEVIDLSLTKTIDKSPPLVSDNVRFTITVTNDGPSDATSVEVTDLLPSGYTYVSDNSGGNYDELTGIWTVGTVANGASQSLSILANVNASGNYVNVAEITGHDQTDVDSTPNNNVPGEDDQDEVVVVPNPIVDISVTKTVDEFIPEVGSEIVFTVTVNNAGPSDATNIVVTDVLATGYQFVSANASNGTYNPTNGSWTVGGLANGASETLDITVEVLPSGVYSNTAELTSVTEDDLDSAPGNNNEAEDDQQTITPVVVPVSDLLLRKSVNVLSPYVGQDVIFTISITNYGPSDATGVEIMDQLPTGYSYVSHSSTAGIYNPSTGIWALNGTMADGNTETLNIVATVNPDGDYFNVTEVFASDNLDPNSTPNNNNFFENDQDNAGTTPIPSADLNLDVSVDNTTPDVGTNVTFTLTLLNEGPSDAIGVMV
;
A
#
# COMPACT_ATOMS: atom_id res chain seq x y z
N GLN A 1 93.00 8.08 -105.79
CA GLN A 1 93.03 8.12 -104.33
C GLN A 1 91.55 8.12 -103.86
N SER A 2 91.18 7.05 -103.31
CA SER A 2 89.91 6.99 -102.58
C SER A 2 90.16 7.26 -101.15
N GLU A 3 89.42 8.21 -100.61
CA GLU A 3 89.41 8.44 -99.19
C GLU A 3 88.37 7.53 -98.55
N ASP A 4 88.84 6.71 -97.60
CA ASP A 4 88.09 5.73 -96.84
C ASP A 4 87.79 6.13 -95.36
N ASP A 5 87.36 7.34 -95.16
CA ASP A 5 87.28 7.88 -93.81
C ASP A 5 85.83 8.18 -93.35
N GLU A 6 84.78 7.66 -93.86
CA GLU A 6 83.42 7.74 -93.29
C GLU A 6 82.99 6.39 -92.67
N ALA A 7 83.13 6.31 -91.40
CA ALA A 7 82.43 5.30 -90.58
C ALA A 7 81.18 5.86 -90.01
N SER A 8 80.02 5.46 -90.41
CA SER A 8 78.75 5.72 -89.83
C SER A 8 78.37 4.64 -88.78
N ILE A 9 78.18 5.08 -87.52
CA ILE A 9 77.53 4.22 -86.52
C ILE A 9 76.06 4.64 -86.48
N THR A 10 75.18 3.73 -86.73
CA THR A 10 73.73 3.88 -86.50
C THR A 10 73.42 3.28 -85.14
N ALA A 11 73.14 4.08 -84.17
CA ALA A 11 72.56 3.65 -82.92
C ALA A 11 71.03 3.60 -83.10
N ALA A 12 70.48 2.42 -83.07
CA ALA A 12 69.01 2.28 -82.91
C ALA A 12 68.65 2.48 -81.44
N PRO A 13 67.80 3.41 -81.11
CA PRO A 13 67.33 3.53 -79.73
C PRO A 13 66.59 2.24 -79.34
N LEU A 14 66.73 1.79 -78.06
CA LEU A 14 65.95 0.69 -77.49
C LEU A 14 64.50 1.07 -77.56
N GLN A 15 63.64 0.15 -78.04
CA GLN A 15 62.20 0.35 -78.18
C GLN A 15 61.45 -0.74 -77.40
N ALA A 16 60.59 -0.34 -76.51
CA ALA A 16 59.69 -1.22 -75.73
C ALA A 16 58.25 -0.64 -75.77
N ASP A 17 57.30 -1.52 -75.99
CA ASP A 17 55.86 -1.23 -76.01
C ASP A 17 55.28 -1.67 -74.66
N LEU A 18 55.04 -0.71 -73.76
CA LEU A 18 54.63 -0.94 -72.39
C LEU A 18 53.13 -0.63 -72.20
N SER A 19 52.34 -1.68 -72.06
CA SER A 19 50.92 -1.50 -71.75
C SER A 19 50.61 -1.84 -70.31
N LEU A 20 49.64 -1.09 -69.70
CA LEU A 20 49.21 -1.25 -68.36
C LEU A 20 47.69 -1.57 -68.29
N THR A 21 47.35 -2.62 -67.58
CA THR A 21 45.94 -2.89 -67.21
C THR A 21 45.73 -2.81 -65.74
N LYS A 22 44.55 -2.30 -65.33
CA LYS A 22 44.13 -2.17 -63.93
C LYS A 22 42.75 -2.80 -63.74
N SER A 23 42.62 -3.63 -62.71
CA SER A 23 41.34 -4.28 -62.37
C SER A 23 41.16 -4.40 -60.85
N VAL A 24 39.94 -4.71 -60.44
CA VAL A 24 39.61 -5.13 -59.04
C VAL A 24 39.57 -6.66 -59.08
N VAL A 25 40.28 -7.32 -58.18
CA VAL A 25 40.23 -8.77 -58.02
C VAL A 25 38.79 -9.19 -57.67
N GLY A 26 38.26 -10.18 -58.50
CA GLY A 26 36.87 -10.63 -58.34
C GLY A 26 35.83 -9.74 -59.00
N ASN A 27 36.21 -8.62 -59.67
CA ASN A 27 35.32 -7.68 -60.35
C ASN A 27 34.20 -7.05 -59.47
N ASN A 28 34.38 -6.99 -58.13
CA ASN A 28 33.43 -6.31 -57.25
C ASN A 28 33.69 -4.80 -57.25
N LEU A 29 32.87 -4.03 -57.99
CA LEU A 29 32.95 -2.57 -58.06
C LEU A 29 32.10 -1.88 -57.01
N ASN A 30 31.30 -2.64 -56.24
CA ASN A 30 30.48 -2.14 -55.14
C ASN A 30 30.85 -2.86 -53.82
N PRO A 31 32.09 -2.69 -53.33
CA PRO A 31 32.49 -3.30 -52.07
C PRO A 31 31.78 -2.60 -50.90
N TYR A 32 31.53 -3.32 -49.80
CA TYR A 32 31.07 -2.70 -48.58
C TYR A 32 32.16 -1.84 -47.92
N VAL A 33 31.79 -0.69 -47.37
CA VAL A 33 32.66 0.13 -46.54
C VAL A 33 33.25 -0.74 -45.41
N GLY A 34 34.52 -0.52 -45.08
CA GLY A 34 35.25 -1.28 -44.05
C GLY A 34 35.79 -2.62 -44.49
N THR A 35 35.41 -3.13 -45.70
CA THR A 35 35.88 -4.42 -46.18
C THR A 35 37.22 -4.34 -46.89
N LEU A 36 37.89 -5.49 -46.99
CA LEU A 36 39.13 -5.64 -47.75
C LEU A 36 38.84 -5.86 -49.24
N MET A 37 39.56 -5.16 -50.10
CA MET A 37 39.58 -5.39 -51.55
C MET A 37 41.01 -5.34 -52.08
N SER A 38 41.21 -5.79 -53.33
CA SER A 38 42.53 -5.77 -53.98
C SER A 38 42.46 -5.18 -55.38
N PHE A 39 43.34 -4.22 -55.65
CA PHE A 39 43.62 -3.81 -57.03
C PHE A 39 44.71 -4.65 -57.59
N GLU A 40 44.54 -5.09 -58.89
CA GLU A 40 45.55 -5.77 -59.69
C GLU A 40 45.98 -4.83 -60.79
N ILE A 41 47.29 -4.58 -60.86
CA ILE A 41 47.96 -3.78 -61.89
C ILE A 41 48.90 -4.68 -62.59
N SER A 42 48.73 -4.84 -63.90
CA SER A 42 49.61 -5.67 -64.76
C SER A 42 50.29 -4.81 -65.83
N VAL A 43 51.61 -4.84 -65.88
CA VAL A 43 52.40 -4.15 -66.92
C VAL A 43 53.02 -5.18 -67.81
N THR A 44 52.79 -5.08 -69.14
CA THR A 44 53.32 -5.97 -70.18
C THR A 44 54.27 -5.23 -71.09
N ASN A 45 55.40 -5.81 -71.39
CA ASN A 45 56.31 -5.35 -72.47
C ASN A 45 56.10 -6.19 -73.71
N SER A 46 55.47 -5.63 -74.75
CA SER A 46 55.23 -6.28 -76.04
C SER A 46 56.42 -6.16 -77.00
N GLY A 47 57.49 -5.54 -76.53
CA GLY A 47 58.79 -5.52 -77.20
C GLY A 47 58.98 -4.44 -78.28
N PRO A 48 60.04 -4.51 -79.11
CA PRO A 48 60.90 -5.65 -79.38
C PRO A 48 62.08 -5.83 -78.42
N ASP A 49 62.41 -4.82 -77.56
CA ASP A 49 63.57 -4.91 -76.68
C ASP A 49 63.13 -5.01 -75.22
N ASP A 50 64.05 -5.35 -74.32
CA ASP A 50 63.81 -5.28 -72.85
C ASP A 50 63.73 -3.83 -72.43
N ALA A 51 62.75 -3.49 -71.56
CA ALA A 51 62.63 -2.18 -70.90
C ALA A 51 63.39 -2.20 -69.55
N THR A 52 64.24 -1.17 -69.31
CA THR A 52 64.94 -1.00 -68.03
C THR A 52 64.45 0.24 -67.30
N ASN A 53 64.67 0.31 -65.98
CA ASN A 53 64.16 1.40 -65.07
C ASN A 53 62.65 1.59 -65.15
N VAL A 54 61.86 0.54 -65.35
CA VAL A 54 60.42 0.63 -65.40
C VAL A 54 59.88 0.92 -64.01
N VAL A 55 59.15 2.05 -63.91
CA VAL A 55 58.47 2.48 -62.67
C VAL A 55 57.02 2.82 -62.98
N VAL A 56 56.10 2.29 -62.18
CA VAL A 56 54.67 2.58 -62.19
C VAL A 56 54.34 3.37 -60.99
N VAL A 57 53.48 4.36 -61.12
CA VAL A 57 52.83 5.05 -59.96
C VAL A 57 51.39 4.56 -59.80
N ASP A 58 51.04 4.14 -58.60
CA ASP A 58 49.68 3.87 -58.12
C ASP A 58 49.56 4.48 -56.74
N GLN A 59 49.16 5.73 -56.64
CA GLN A 59 48.98 6.45 -55.40
C GLN A 59 47.54 6.29 -54.96
N LEU A 60 47.31 5.50 -53.90
CA LEU A 60 45.98 5.36 -53.29
C LEU A 60 45.46 6.72 -52.85
N LEU A 61 44.20 7.03 -53.19
CA LEU A 61 43.49 8.22 -52.75
C LEU A 61 42.72 7.96 -51.46
N SER A 62 42.10 9.01 -50.91
CA SER A 62 41.51 9.03 -49.58
C SER A 62 40.38 8.00 -49.37
N GLY A 63 39.80 7.41 -50.43
CA GLY A 63 38.81 6.37 -50.34
C GLY A 63 39.34 5.01 -49.90
N PHE A 64 40.68 4.84 -49.83
CA PHE A 64 41.32 3.57 -49.51
C PHE A 64 42.41 3.73 -48.45
N SER A 65 42.48 2.75 -47.56
CA SER A 65 43.59 2.59 -46.61
C SER A 65 44.44 1.39 -47.01
N PHE A 66 45.76 1.61 -47.22
CA PHE A 66 46.71 0.57 -47.57
C PHE A 66 46.83 -0.48 -46.47
N VAL A 67 46.79 -1.78 -46.87
CA VAL A 67 46.99 -2.91 -45.96
C VAL A 67 48.27 -3.66 -46.26
N SER A 68 48.47 -4.10 -47.51
CA SER A 68 49.62 -4.85 -47.94
C SER A 68 49.74 -4.86 -49.47
N TYR A 69 50.88 -5.32 -50.00
CA TYR A 69 51.03 -5.59 -51.43
C TYR A 69 51.72 -6.91 -51.68
N ASN A 70 51.56 -7.47 -52.91
CA ASN A 70 52.31 -8.55 -53.42
C ASN A 70 52.69 -8.23 -54.90
N ALA A 71 53.97 -8.22 -55.24
CA ALA A 71 54.45 -7.97 -56.60
C ALA A 71 55.21 -9.19 -57.12
N THR A 72 55.03 -9.52 -58.41
CA THR A 72 55.80 -10.60 -59.09
C THR A 72 57.25 -10.20 -59.34
N ALA A 73 57.48 -8.86 -59.48
CA ALA A 73 58.83 -8.34 -59.62
C ALA A 73 58.91 -6.93 -58.92
N GLY A 74 60.09 -6.59 -58.47
CA GLY A 74 60.37 -5.25 -57.92
C GLY A 74 59.80 -5.00 -56.51
N THR A 75 59.64 -3.74 -56.17
CA THR A 75 59.14 -3.28 -54.86
C THR A 75 58.14 -2.14 -55.00
N TYR A 76 57.04 -2.20 -54.20
CA TYR A 76 56.06 -1.11 -54.13
C TYR A 76 56.19 -0.36 -52.81
N SER A 77 56.07 0.95 -52.89
CA SER A 77 56.06 1.86 -51.71
C SER A 77 54.73 2.57 -51.60
N SER A 78 53.91 2.23 -50.58
CA SER A 78 52.60 2.86 -50.33
C SER A 78 52.71 4.36 -49.94
N ALA A 79 53.91 4.82 -49.52
CA ALA A 79 54.12 6.22 -49.13
C ALA A 79 54.10 7.20 -50.30
N ASN A 80 54.52 6.74 -51.49
CA ASN A 80 54.58 7.53 -52.73
C ASN A 80 53.90 6.87 -53.93
N GLY A 81 53.34 5.69 -53.75
CA GLY A 81 52.65 4.91 -54.79
C GLY A 81 53.58 4.30 -55.85
N PHE A 82 54.92 4.31 -55.67
CA PHE A 82 55.87 3.85 -56.73
C PHE A 82 56.07 2.32 -56.63
N TRP A 83 55.79 1.65 -57.75
CA TRP A 83 56.19 0.29 -57.98
C TRP A 83 57.42 0.27 -58.91
N GLN A 84 58.58 0.01 -58.33
CA GLN A 84 59.87 -0.08 -59.02
C GLN A 84 60.06 -1.51 -59.57
N ILE A 85 59.69 -1.73 -60.78
CA ILE A 85 59.80 -3.03 -61.46
C ILE A 85 61.28 -3.34 -61.82
N GLY A 86 61.97 -2.31 -62.24
CA GLY A 86 63.36 -2.45 -62.76
C GLY A 86 63.40 -2.87 -64.20
N THR A 87 63.90 -4.08 -64.54
CA THR A 87 63.95 -4.59 -65.91
C THR A 87 62.75 -5.44 -66.22
N LEU A 88 61.94 -5.08 -67.22
CA LEU A 88 60.85 -5.86 -67.77
C LEU A 88 61.25 -6.41 -69.17
N ALA A 89 61.52 -7.72 -69.25
CA ALA A 89 61.98 -8.34 -70.49
C ALA A 89 60.85 -8.35 -71.53
N ASN A 90 61.28 -8.37 -72.84
CA ASN A 90 60.33 -8.49 -73.95
C ASN A 90 59.44 -9.74 -73.83
N GLY A 91 58.11 -9.55 -73.97
CA GLY A 91 57.09 -10.58 -73.89
C GLY A 91 56.71 -10.98 -72.47
N ILE A 92 57.22 -10.30 -71.44
CA ILE A 92 56.89 -10.57 -70.00
C ILE A 92 55.85 -9.58 -69.49
N THR A 93 54.95 -10.09 -68.60
CA THR A 93 54.01 -9.33 -67.82
C THR A 93 54.39 -9.46 -66.36
N GLU A 94 54.47 -8.35 -65.63
CA GLU A 94 54.62 -8.32 -64.17
C GLU A 94 53.35 -7.74 -63.54
N THR A 95 53.00 -8.24 -62.35
CA THR A 95 51.74 -7.94 -61.70
C THR A 95 52.01 -7.45 -60.29
N LEU A 96 51.30 -6.39 -59.89
CA LEU A 96 51.22 -5.86 -58.55
C LEU A 96 49.81 -5.99 -58.03
N LEU A 97 49.62 -6.68 -56.89
CA LEU A 97 48.40 -6.68 -56.09
C LEU A 97 48.55 -5.68 -54.93
N ILE A 98 47.61 -4.76 -54.81
CA ILE A 98 47.55 -3.81 -53.68
C ILE A 98 46.26 -4.14 -52.90
N ASN A 99 46.42 -4.60 -51.64
CA ASN A 99 45.29 -4.87 -50.72
C ASN A 99 45.00 -3.60 -49.93
N VAL A 100 43.73 -3.22 -49.91
CA VAL A 100 43.24 -2.01 -49.28
C VAL A 100 41.98 -2.27 -48.46
N THR A 101 41.71 -1.46 -47.41
CA THR A 101 40.42 -1.33 -46.79
C THR A 101 39.67 -0.17 -47.42
N VAL A 102 38.38 -0.36 -47.70
CA VAL A 102 37.48 0.69 -48.22
C VAL A 102 37.09 1.62 -47.10
N ASN A 103 37.43 2.88 -47.22
CA ASN A 103 37.12 3.92 -46.21
C ASN A 103 35.66 4.39 -46.35
N PRO A 104 35.01 4.89 -45.28
CA PRO A 104 33.63 5.38 -45.35
C PRO A 104 33.43 6.60 -46.23
N THR A 105 34.47 7.37 -46.46
CA THR A 105 34.43 8.58 -47.33
C THR A 105 35.73 8.73 -48.08
N GLY A 106 35.72 9.37 -49.23
CA GLY A 106 36.92 9.70 -49.95
C GLY A 106 36.75 9.68 -51.46
N ASN A 107 37.88 9.68 -52.18
CA ASN A 107 37.91 9.52 -53.62
C ASN A 107 38.19 8.04 -53.93
N TYR A 108 37.26 7.39 -54.61
CA TYR A 108 37.30 5.96 -54.91
C TYR A 108 37.75 5.60 -56.33
N THR A 109 38.28 6.60 -57.06
CA THR A 109 38.97 6.36 -58.33
C THR A 109 40.45 6.08 -58.05
N ASN A 110 40.96 4.95 -58.51
CA ASN A 110 42.37 4.61 -58.40
C ASN A 110 42.98 4.54 -59.76
N THR A 111 44.08 5.31 -60.01
CA THR A 111 44.77 5.43 -61.29
C THR A 111 46.20 4.90 -61.18
N SER A 112 46.64 4.14 -62.16
CA SER A 112 48.03 3.69 -62.31
C SER A 112 48.55 4.15 -63.62
N GLN A 113 49.86 4.53 -63.70
CA GLN A 113 50.53 4.96 -64.90
C GLN A 113 52.01 4.55 -64.87
N VAL A 114 52.58 4.13 -66.01
CA VAL A 114 54.02 4.02 -66.18
C VAL A 114 54.62 5.44 -66.16
N ILE A 115 55.52 5.70 -65.24
CA ILE A 115 56.12 7.03 -65.08
C ILE A 115 57.59 7.13 -65.47
N ALA A 116 58.25 5.95 -65.74
CA ALA A 116 59.63 5.93 -66.17
C ALA A 116 59.93 4.60 -66.98
N SER A 117 60.69 4.71 -68.01
CA SER A 117 61.32 3.65 -68.77
C SER A 117 62.53 4.24 -69.53
N ASP A 118 63.64 3.49 -69.65
CA ASP A 118 64.80 3.91 -70.49
C ASP A 118 64.58 3.60 -71.98
N ALA A 119 63.66 2.68 -72.33
CA ALA A 119 63.28 2.38 -73.67
C ALA A 119 62.25 3.36 -74.22
N TYR A 120 62.32 3.66 -75.52
CA TYR A 120 61.30 4.46 -76.20
C TYR A 120 60.04 3.58 -76.43
N ASP A 121 58.92 4.14 -76.04
CA ASP A 121 57.62 3.53 -76.30
C ASP A 121 56.98 4.22 -77.51
N PRO A 122 56.53 3.49 -78.54
CA PRO A 122 56.08 4.11 -79.77
C PRO A 122 54.71 4.77 -79.73
N ASP A 123 53.80 4.35 -78.84
CA ASP A 123 52.41 4.80 -78.76
C ASP A 123 52.01 5.34 -77.44
N SER A 124 52.91 5.33 -76.43
CA SER A 124 52.72 5.98 -75.14
C SER A 124 53.92 6.82 -74.66
N THR A 125 53.68 7.77 -73.76
CA THR A 125 54.74 8.61 -73.20
C THR A 125 54.66 8.56 -71.66
N PRO A 126 55.66 7.99 -70.98
CA PRO A 126 55.66 7.91 -69.53
C PRO A 126 55.40 9.26 -68.80
N ALA A 127 54.57 9.26 -67.72
CA ALA A 127 54.28 10.37 -66.86
C ALA A 127 53.56 11.56 -67.54
N ASN A 128 52.84 11.37 -68.64
CA ASN A 128 52.14 12.47 -69.33
C ASN A 128 50.67 12.62 -68.94
N GLY A 129 50.06 11.60 -68.24
CA GLY A 129 48.69 11.64 -67.73
C GLY A 129 47.64 11.56 -68.84
N VAL A 130 47.96 10.99 -70.03
CA VAL A 130 47.03 10.87 -71.14
C VAL A 130 46.31 9.51 -71.09
N SER A 131 45.06 9.54 -70.59
CA SER A 131 44.26 8.32 -70.36
C SER A 131 43.85 7.56 -71.58
N SER A 132 44.15 8.06 -72.79
CA SER A 132 43.95 7.33 -74.09
C SER A 132 45.17 6.53 -74.53
N GLU A 133 46.28 6.69 -73.84
CA GLU A 133 47.48 5.87 -74.03
C GLU A 133 47.35 4.54 -73.26
N ASP A 134 48.01 3.52 -73.63
CA ASP A 134 47.85 2.18 -73.04
C ASP A 134 48.76 1.94 -71.79
N ASP A 135 49.66 2.92 -71.50
CA ASP A 135 50.50 2.94 -70.28
C ASP A 135 49.80 3.41 -69.01
N GLN A 136 48.49 3.70 -69.12
CA GLN A 136 47.67 4.19 -68.00
C GLN A 136 46.37 3.40 -67.91
N GLY A 137 45.95 3.13 -66.67
CA GLY A 137 44.63 2.58 -66.34
C GLY A 137 44.03 3.15 -65.07
N ASP A 138 42.75 3.36 -65.10
CA ASP A 138 42.00 3.80 -63.93
C ASP A 138 40.82 2.86 -63.68
N ILE A 139 40.39 2.81 -62.40
CA ILE A 139 39.19 2.10 -61.98
C ILE A 139 38.49 2.87 -60.86
N THR A 140 37.18 3.01 -60.95
CA THR A 140 36.34 3.63 -59.94
C THR A 140 35.48 2.56 -59.34
N VAL A 141 35.42 2.49 -58.01
CA VAL A 141 34.48 1.68 -57.26
C VAL A 141 33.41 2.58 -56.62
N ALA A 142 32.22 2.04 -56.35
CA ALA A 142 31.10 2.72 -55.68
C ALA A 142 30.77 1.92 -54.42
N PRO A 143 31.43 2.20 -53.28
CA PRO A 143 31.18 1.48 -52.05
C PRO A 143 29.75 1.61 -51.56
N GLU A 144 29.21 0.52 -51.02
CA GLU A 144 27.93 0.49 -50.32
C GLU A 144 28.17 0.75 -48.83
N GLU A 145 27.39 1.68 -48.27
CA GLU A 145 27.40 1.98 -46.81
C GLU A 145 26.81 0.82 -46.04
N VAL A 146 27.47 0.46 -44.94
CA VAL A 146 27.07 -0.63 -44.03
C VAL A 146 27.16 -0.12 -42.62
N ILE A 147 26.16 -0.45 -41.82
CA ILE A 147 26.03 -0.14 -40.41
C ILE A 147 26.00 -1.42 -39.58
N ASP A 148 26.11 -1.29 -38.28
CA ASP A 148 26.00 -2.35 -37.27
C ASP A 148 25.35 -1.69 -36.05
N LEU A 149 23.99 -1.75 -35.99
CA LEU A 149 23.18 -1.10 -34.99
C LEU A 149 22.77 -2.11 -33.92
N SER A 150 23.16 -1.85 -32.71
CA SER A 150 22.69 -2.62 -31.54
C SER A 150 21.82 -1.75 -30.62
N LEU A 151 20.90 -2.43 -29.90
CA LEU A 151 19.99 -1.80 -28.93
C LEU A 151 20.15 -2.47 -27.56
N THR A 152 20.20 -1.66 -26.51
CA THR A 152 20.11 -2.13 -25.14
C THR A 152 19.00 -1.41 -24.39
N LYS A 153 18.28 -2.14 -23.51
CA LYS A 153 17.19 -1.62 -22.70
C LYS A 153 17.35 -1.97 -21.23
N THR A 154 17.18 -1.01 -20.34
CA THR A 154 17.32 -1.19 -18.89
C THR A 154 16.19 -0.51 -18.14
N ILE A 155 15.97 -0.92 -16.88
CA ILE A 155 15.05 -0.28 -15.94
C ILE A 155 15.81 0.08 -14.65
N ASP A 156 15.45 1.19 -14.02
CA ASP A 156 16.13 1.69 -12.82
C ASP A 156 15.72 1.01 -11.51
N LYS A 157 14.53 0.34 -11.48
CA LYS A 157 14.03 -0.40 -10.31
C LYS A 157 13.59 -1.81 -10.73
N SER A 158 14.07 -2.84 -10.01
CA SER A 158 13.68 -4.24 -10.27
C SER A 158 13.83 -5.10 -9.01
N PRO A 159 12.74 -5.66 -8.43
CA PRO A 159 11.35 -5.40 -8.79
C PRO A 159 10.87 -4.01 -8.31
N PRO A 160 10.03 -3.31 -9.08
CA PRO A 160 9.34 -2.11 -8.62
C PRO A 160 8.13 -2.47 -7.76
N LEU A 161 7.63 -1.52 -6.98
CA LEU A 161 6.30 -1.61 -6.38
C LEU A 161 5.23 -1.16 -7.38
N VAL A 162 4.01 -1.66 -7.24
CA VAL A 162 2.85 -1.08 -7.92
C VAL A 162 2.72 0.40 -7.54
N SER A 163 2.33 1.25 -8.48
CA SER A 163 2.33 2.72 -8.39
C SER A 163 3.69 3.40 -8.34
N ASP A 164 4.81 2.67 -8.36
CA ASP A 164 6.12 3.29 -8.53
C ASP A 164 6.24 4.00 -9.89
N ASN A 165 7.02 5.07 -9.91
CA ASN A 165 7.57 5.58 -11.16
C ASN A 165 8.89 4.87 -11.44
N VAL A 166 8.99 4.28 -12.63
CA VAL A 166 10.17 3.58 -13.14
C VAL A 166 10.69 4.28 -14.39
N ARG A 167 11.97 4.17 -14.63
CA ARG A 167 12.65 4.76 -15.78
C ARG A 167 13.24 3.67 -16.67
N PHE A 168 12.72 3.55 -17.89
CA PHE A 168 13.35 2.78 -18.95
C PHE A 168 14.39 3.63 -19.64
N THR A 169 15.54 3.03 -19.93
CA THR A 169 16.61 3.64 -20.75
C THR A 169 16.88 2.72 -21.92
N ILE A 170 16.69 3.26 -23.12
CA ILE A 170 16.98 2.60 -24.39
C ILE A 170 18.23 3.27 -24.96
N THR A 171 19.21 2.48 -25.38
CA THR A 171 20.44 3.00 -26.01
C THR A 171 20.66 2.28 -27.31
N VAL A 172 20.76 3.05 -28.39
CA VAL A 172 21.14 2.59 -29.73
C VAL A 172 22.60 2.93 -29.96
N THR A 173 23.41 1.96 -30.39
CA THR A 173 24.83 2.12 -30.70
C THR A 173 25.07 1.70 -32.15
N ASN A 174 25.94 2.42 -32.85
CA ASN A 174 26.38 2.09 -34.19
C ASN A 174 27.88 1.70 -34.17
N ASP A 175 28.18 0.40 -34.20
CA ASP A 175 29.54 -0.14 -34.26
C ASP A 175 30.01 -0.36 -35.71
N GLY A 176 29.17 -0.05 -36.67
CA GLY A 176 29.46 -0.20 -38.10
C GLY A 176 30.39 0.86 -38.65
N PRO A 177 30.92 0.61 -39.83
CA PRO A 177 31.92 1.52 -40.45
C PRO A 177 31.33 2.77 -41.06
N SER A 178 29.99 2.86 -41.25
CA SER A 178 29.31 4.01 -41.84
C SER A 178 28.38 4.66 -40.81
N ASP A 179 27.99 5.93 -41.02
CA ASP A 179 26.95 6.59 -40.26
C ASP A 179 25.59 5.96 -40.59
N ALA A 180 24.79 5.65 -39.58
CA ALA A 180 23.40 5.23 -39.73
C ALA A 180 22.51 6.44 -39.86
N THR A 181 21.60 6.47 -40.85
CA THR A 181 20.65 7.58 -41.07
C THR A 181 19.21 7.08 -41.03
N SER A 182 18.28 8.00 -40.75
CA SER A 182 16.84 7.67 -40.62
C SER A 182 16.56 6.58 -39.59
N VAL A 183 17.35 6.52 -38.49
CA VAL A 183 17.19 5.49 -37.47
C VAL A 183 15.93 5.76 -36.68
N GLU A 184 15.05 4.74 -36.57
CA GLU A 184 13.85 4.74 -35.76
C GLU A 184 13.86 3.52 -34.84
N VAL A 185 13.33 3.71 -33.62
CA VAL A 185 13.11 2.66 -32.60
C VAL A 185 11.65 2.66 -32.22
N THR A 186 11.06 1.48 -32.07
CA THR A 186 9.73 1.32 -31.49
C THR A 186 9.84 0.75 -30.08
N ASP A 187 9.33 1.48 -29.10
CA ASP A 187 9.16 1.10 -27.70
C ASP A 187 7.77 1.53 -27.25
N LEU A 188 6.75 0.75 -27.53
CA LEU A 188 5.40 0.99 -27.06
C LEU A 188 5.24 0.38 -25.67
N LEU A 189 5.03 1.23 -24.65
CA LEU A 189 4.80 0.78 -23.29
C LEU A 189 3.63 -0.21 -23.21
N PRO A 190 3.85 -1.42 -22.65
CA PRO A 190 2.77 -2.40 -22.49
C PRO A 190 1.79 -1.96 -21.39
N SER A 191 0.61 -2.63 -21.32
CA SER A 191 -0.51 -2.26 -20.45
C SER A 191 -0.20 -2.24 -18.94
N GLY A 192 0.91 -2.82 -18.50
CA GLY A 192 1.41 -2.77 -17.13
C GLY A 192 2.02 -1.42 -16.73
N TYR A 193 2.13 -0.48 -17.68
CA TYR A 193 2.72 0.84 -17.45
C TYR A 193 1.85 1.94 -18.03
N THR A 194 1.89 3.10 -17.37
CA THR A 194 1.29 4.34 -17.84
C THR A 194 2.40 5.35 -18.09
N TYR A 195 2.47 5.89 -19.32
CA TYR A 195 3.45 6.91 -19.68
C TYR A 195 3.31 8.17 -18.80
N VAL A 196 4.45 8.73 -18.37
CA VAL A 196 4.52 9.97 -17.60
C VAL A 196 5.27 11.06 -18.36
N SER A 197 6.48 10.75 -18.86
CA SER A 197 7.33 11.71 -19.59
C SER A 197 8.52 11.00 -20.23
N ASP A 198 9.22 11.70 -21.13
CA ASP A 198 10.50 11.29 -21.71
C ASP A 198 11.48 12.46 -21.81
N ASN A 199 12.72 12.17 -22.25
CA ASN A 199 13.77 13.17 -22.47
C ASN A 199 14.07 13.44 -23.96
N SER A 200 13.24 12.96 -24.90
CA SER A 200 13.51 13.06 -26.35
C SER A 200 13.38 14.48 -26.91
N GLY A 201 12.72 15.39 -26.16
CA GLY A 201 12.43 16.73 -26.65
C GLY A 201 11.35 16.78 -27.75
N GLY A 202 10.51 15.75 -27.83
CA GLY A 202 9.40 15.62 -28.78
C GLY A 202 9.72 14.67 -29.96
N ASN A 203 10.78 13.90 -29.89
CA ASN A 203 11.13 12.89 -30.88
C ASN A 203 10.61 11.48 -30.53
N TYR A 204 9.90 11.32 -29.41
CA TYR A 204 9.19 10.11 -29.01
C TYR A 204 7.70 10.38 -28.98
N ASP A 205 6.92 9.51 -29.60
CA ASP A 205 5.46 9.52 -29.60
C ASP A 205 4.96 8.39 -28.69
N GLU A 206 4.38 8.73 -27.54
CA GLU A 206 3.91 7.78 -26.55
C GLU A 206 2.72 6.91 -27.01
N LEU A 207 1.98 7.35 -28.04
CA LEU A 207 0.83 6.60 -28.58
C LEU A 207 1.25 5.50 -29.54
N THR A 208 2.31 5.71 -30.29
CA THR A 208 2.84 4.76 -31.27
C THR A 208 4.06 4.00 -30.75
N GLY A 209 4.74 4.54 -29.73
CA GLY A 209 6.00 4.05 -29.21
C GLY A 209 7.20 4.38 -30.11
N ILE A 210 7.05 5.21 -31.13
CA ILE A 210 8.12 5.50 -32.09
C ILE A 210 9.03 6.60 -31.55
N TRP A 211 10.32 6.29 -31.49
CA TRP A 211 11.40 7.24 -31.22
C TRP A 211 12.18 7.49 -32.51
N THR A 212 12.08 8.69 -33.06
CA THR A 212 12.88 9.16 -34.19
C THR A 212 14.28 9.53 -33.69
N VAL A 213 15.22 8.61 -33.82
CA VAL A 213 16.62 8.78 -33.39
C VAL A 213 17.36 9.72 -34.36
N GLY A 214 17.12 9.54 -35.67
CA GLY A 214 17.76 10.29 -36.75
C GLY A 214 19.11 9.68 -37.15
N THR A 215 20.19 10.46 -37.03
CA THR A 215 21.55 9.97 -37.40
C THR A 215 22.32 9.48 -36.18
N VAL A 216 22.88 8.26 -36.29
CA VAL A 216 23.82 7.70 -35.32
C VAL A 216 25.17 7.53 -36.04
N ALA A 217 26.14 8.39 -35.75
CA ALA A 217 27.44 8.34 -36.37
C ALA A 217 28.19 7.04 -36.03
N ASN A 218 29.09 6.60 -36.92
CA ASN A 218 29.97 5.47 -36.65
C ASN A 218 30.68 5.63 -35.27
N GLY A 219 30.60 4.60 -34.43
CA GLY A 219 31.16 4.54 -33.08
C GLY A 219 30.40 5.39 -32.03
N ALA A 220 29.23 5.95 -32.35
CA ALA A 220 28.44 6.75 -31.47
C ALA A 220 27.20 6.03 -30.93
N SER A 221 26.61 6.55 -29.86
CA SER A 221 25.36 6.06 -29.28
C SER A 221 24.38 7.20 -29.06
N GLN A 222 23.08 6.91 -29.09
CA GLN A 222 21.97 7.78 -28.72
C GLN A 222 21.11 7.08 -27.68
N SER A 223 20.52 7.85 -26.72
CA SER A 223 19.72 7.27 -25.65
C SER A 223 18.41 8.01 -25.45
N LEU A 224 17.34 7.23 -25.28
CA LEU A 224 16.02 7.68 -24.83
C LEU A 224 15.76 7.21 -23.40
N SER A 225 15.18 8.07 -22.60
CA SER A 225 14.76 7.77 -21.23
C SER A 225 13.26 8.02 -21.10
N ILE A 226 12.48 6.96 -20.83
CA ILE A 226 11.02 7.02 -20.65
C ILE A 226 10.71 6.82 -19.17
N LEU A 227 9.97 7.75 -18.55
CA LEU A 227 9.43 7.63 -17.21
C LEU A 227 8.01 7.10 -17.31
N ALA A 228 7.71 6.02 -16.60
CA ALA A 228 6.40 5.38 -16.59
C ALA A 228 5.96 5.02 -15.17
N ASN A 229 4.65 5.06 -14.91
CA ASN A 229 4.05 4.59 -13.66
C ASN A 229 3.67 3.12 -13.79
N VAL A 230 3.94 2.32 -12.75
CA VAL A 230 3.65 0.88 -12.72
C VAL A 230 2.18 0.67 -12.31
N ASN A 231 1.39 0.09 -13.20
CA ASN A 231 -0.03 -0.20 -12.98
C ASN A 231 -0.20 -1.42 -12.05
N ALA A 232 -1.37 -1.55 -11.41
CA ALA A 232 -1.69 -2.68 -10.54
C ALA A 232 -1.80 -4.02 -11.29
N SER A 233 -2.09 -3.98 -12.59
CA SER A 233 -2.22 -5.16 -13.44
C SER A 233 -1.88 -4.81 -14.88
N GLY A 234 -1.52 -5.82 -15.67
CA GLY A 234 -1.21 -5.66 -17.08
C GLY A 234 -0.08 -6.57 -17.55
N ASN A 235 0.41 -6.32 -18.77
CA ASN A 235 1.62 -6.93 -19.28
C ASN A 235 2.81 -6.05 -18.89
N TYR A 236 3.83 -6.63 -18.26
CA TYR A 236 5.02 -5.92 -17.81
C TYR A 236 6.29 -6.24 -18.64
N VAL A 237 6.14 -6.99 -19.72
CA VAL A 237 7.22 -7.22 -20.69
C VAL A 237 7.29 -6.03 -21.63
N ASN A 238 8.32 -5.19 -21.50
CA ASN A 238 8.53 -4.02 -22.34
C ASN A 238 9.69 -4.26 -23.32
N VAL A 239 9.37 -4.31 -24.62
CA VAL A 239 10.29 -4.62 -25.73
C VAL A 239 10.58 -3.33 -26.48
N ALA A 240 11.84 -3.13 -26.88
CA ALA A 240 12.25 -2.10 -27.81
C ALA A 240 12.98 -2.74 -29.00
N GLU A 241 12.73 -2.28 -30.22
CA GLU A 241 13.30 -2.78 -31.45
C GLU A 241 13.67 -1.61 -32.38
N ILE A 242 14.78 -1.70 -33.08
CA ILE A 242 15.11 -0.79 -34.17
C ILE A 242 14.19 -1.13 -35.35
N THR A 243 13.36 -0.19 -35.76
CA THR A 243 12.32 -0.44 -36.77
C THR A 243 12.56 0.25 -38.10
N GLY A 244 13.64 1.07 -38.21
CA GLY A 244 14.01 1.74 -39.46
C GLY A 244 15.42 2.28 -39.48
N HIS A 245 16.05 2.22 -40.68
CA HIS A 245 17.31 2.85 -41.06
C HIS A 245 17.49 2.75 -42.58
N ASP A 246 18.40 3.55 -43.19
CA ASP A 246 18.59 3.61 -44.64
C ASP A 246 19.64 2.63 -45.14
N GLN A 247 20.70 2.30 -44.37
CA GLN A 247 21.83 1.47 -44.77
C GLN A 247 21.57 -0.01 -44.47
N THR A 248 22.40 -0.90 -45.03
CA THR A 248 22.37 -2.32 -44.68
C THR A 248 23.04 -2.55 -43.34
N ASP A 249 22.32 -3.16 -42.42
CA ASP A 249 22.86 -3.70 -41.19
C ASP A 249 23.48 -5.06 -41.40
N VAL A 250 24.62 -5.37 -40.73
CA VAL A 250 25.41 -6.55 -41.04
C VAL A 250 24.83 -7.86 -40.50
N ASP A 251 24.09 -7.82 -39.40
CA ASP A 251 23.67 -9.00 -38.64
C ASP A 251 22.24 -8.91 -38.06
N SER A 252 21.55 -7.81 -38.27
CA SER A 252 20.14 -7.62 -37.87
C SER A 252 19.26 -7.12 -39.02
N THR A 253 17.94 -7.32 -38.89
CA THR A 253 16.94 -6.85 -39.85
C THR A 253 15.87 -6.03 -39.13
N PRO A 254 15.72 -4.73 -39.42
CA PRO A 254 14.80 -3.89 -38.71
C PRO A 254 13.35 -4.35 -38.83
N ASN A 255 12.57 -4.20 -37.74
CA ASN A 255 11.12 -4.44 -37.70
C ASN A 255 10.71 -5.89 -38.04
N ASN A 256 11.49 -6.88 -37.63
CA ASN A 256 11.22 -8.31 -37.87
C ASN A 256 10.77 -9.06 -36.61
N ASN A 257 10.88 -8.44 -35.43
CA ASN A 257 10.53 -8.99 -34.13
C ASN A 257 11.18 -10.35 -33.84
N VAL A 258 12.48 -10.48 -34.12
CA VAL A 258 13.27 -11.71 -33.89
C VAL A 258 14.09 -11.57 -32.60
N PRO A 259 13.64 -12.15 -31.47
CA PRO A 259 14.42 -12.14 -30.24
C PRO A 259 15.75 -12.88 -30.42
N GLY A 260 16.84 -12.19 -30.28
CA GLY A 260 18.18 -12.74 -30.39
C GLY A 260 19.02 -12.08 -31.49
N GLU A 261 18.45 -11.22 -32.32
CA GLU A 261 19.17 -10.16 -33.02
C GLU A 261 19.52 -9.05 -32.02
N ASP A 262 20.56 -8.28 -32.28
CA ASP A 262 21.03 -7.27 -31.35
C ASP A 262 20.33 -5.89 -31.50
N ASP A 263 19.46 -5.79 -32.52
CA ASP A 263 18.58 -4.63 -32.73
C ASP A 263 17.34 -4.62 -31.84
N GLN A 264 17.15 -5.64 -30.98
CA GLN A 264 16.01 -5.79 -30.08
C GLN A 264 16.47 -6.15 -28.64
N ASP A 265 15.86 -5.51 -27.64
CA ASP A 265 16.05 -5.87 -26.23
C ASP A 265 14.75 -5.68 -25.43
N GLU A 266 14.61 -6.44 -24.36
CA GLU A 266 13.42 -6.40 -23.50
C GLU A 266 13.75 -6.29 -22.03
N VAL A 267 12.83 -5.65 -21.28
CA VAL A 267 12.82 -5.66 -19.82
C VAL A 267 11.59 -6.42 -19.35
N VAL A 268 11.82 -7.46 -18.54
CA VAL A 268 10.79 -8.26 -17.90
C VAL A 268 10.88 -8.07 -16.39
N VAL A 269 9.82 -7.52 -15.78
CA VAL A 269 9.72 -7.38 -14.32
C VAL A 269 8.36 -7.87 -13.84
N VAL A 270 8.30 -8.30 -12.57
CA VAL A 270 7.07 -8.60 -11.87
C VAL A 270 6.98 -7.63 -10.70
N PRO A 271 6.09 -6.63 -10.75
CA PRO A 271 5.96 -5.68 -9.66
C PRO A 271 5.48 -6.35 -8.37
N ASN A 272 5.98 -5.89 -7.22
CA ASN A 272 5.44 -6.29 -5.93
C ASN A 272 4.13 -5.53 -5.69
N PRO A 273 3.03 -6.24 -5.34
CA PRO A 273 1.79 -5.61 -4.97
C PRO A 273 1.95 -4.83 -3.66
N ILE A 274 1.23 -3.71 -3.54
CA ILE A 274 1.14 -2.89 -2.34
C ILE A 274 -0.34 -2.60 -2.07
N VAL A 275 -0.73 -2.61 -0.80
CA VAL A 275 -2.10 -2.35 -0.34
C VAL A 275 -2.13 -1.15 0.62
N ASP A 276 -3.33 -0.72 0.98
CA ASP A 276 -3.59 0.35 1.95
C ASP A 276 -4.87 -0.08 2.69
N ILE A 277 -4.68 -0.77 3.85
CA ILE A 277 -5.74 -1.40 4.61
C ILE A 277 -6.03 -0.58 5.85
N SER A 278 -7.24 -0.05 5.91
CA SER A 278 -7.73 0.64 7.09
C SER A 278 -8.80 -0.17 7.83
N VAL A 279 -8.83 -0.04 9.17
CA VAL A 279 -9.81 -0.65 10.06
C VAL A 279 -10.56 0.44 10.81
N THR A 280 -11.88 0.49 10.65
CA THR A 280 -12.75 1.37 11.43
C THR A 280 -13.68 0.56 12.32
N LYS A 281 -13.98 1.10 13.50
CA LYS A 281 -14.86 0.48 14.48
C LYS A 281 -15.90 1.49 14.98
N THR A 282 -17.15 1.06 15.05
CA THR A 282 -18.27 1.85 15.58
C THR A 282 -19.08 1.02 16.56
N VAL A 283 -19.95 1.68 17.33
CA VAL A 283 -20.94 1.05 18.20
C VAL A 283 -22.28 1.73 17.97
N ASP A 284 -23.36 0.97 18.00
CA ASP A 284 -24.73 1.47 17.79
C ASP A 284 -25.25 2.30 18.98
N GLU A 285 -24.84 1.96 20.23
CA GLU A 285 -25.15 2.73 21.43
C GLU A 285 -23.84 3.05 22.20
N PHE A 286 -23.52 4.34 22.33
CA PHE A 286 -22.30 4.79 23.00
C PHE A 286 -22.45 4.93 24.51
N ILE A 287 -23.71 5.03 25.02
CA ILE A 287 -24.02 5.16 26.46
C ILE A 287 -24.96 4.01 26.87
N PRO A 288 -24.49 2.75 26.77
CA PRO A 288 -25.35 1.60 27.02
C PRO A 288 -25.60 1.40 28.53
N GLU A 289 -26.76 0.84 28.84
CA GLU A 289 -27.09 0.34 30.16
C GLU A 289 -26.46 -1.03 30.41
N VAL A 290 -26.04 -1.31 31.64
CA VAL A 290 -25.62 -2.67 32.04
C VAL A 290 -26.78 -3.63 31.84
N GLY A 291 -26.47 -4.82 31.24
CA GLY A 291 -27.45 -5.84 30.88
C GLY A 291 -28.09 -5.64 29.50
N SER A 292 -27.85 -4.51 28.81
CA SER A 292 -28.33 -4.31 27.45
C SER A 292 -27.40 -4.98 26.43
N GLU A 293 -27.95 -5.30 25.24
CA GLU A 293 -27.15 -5.75 24.09
C GLU A 293 -26.79 -4.54 23.25
N ILE A 294 -25.52 -4.48 22.78
CA ILE A 294 -25.00 -3.51 21.82
C ILE A 294 -24.28 -4.21 20.68
N VAL A 295 -24.12 -3.50 19.55
CA VAL A 295 -23.45 -4.02 18.37
C VAL A 295 -22.20 -3.19 18.05
N PHE A 296 -21.04 -3.80 18.06
CA PHE A 296 -19.83 -3.27 17.48
C PHE A 296 -19.79 -3.63 15.99
N THR A 297 -19.63 -2.64 15.13
CA THR A 297 -19.39 -2.85 13.69
C THR A 297 -17.93 -2.51 13.39
N VAL A 298 -17.18 -3.53 12.93
CA VAL A 298 -15.81 -3.40 12.44
C VAL A 298 -15.87 -3.39 10.91
N THR A 299 -15.26 -2.40 10.28
CA THR A 299 -15.14 -2.31 8.82
C THR A 299 -13.67 -2.34 8.44
N VAL A 300 -13.30 -3.26 7.55
CA VAL A 300 -11.99 -3.30 6.90
C VAL A 300 -12.15 -2.79 5.46
N ASN A 301 -11.27 -1.88 5.04
CA ASN A 301 -11.28 -1.30 3.71
C ASN A 301 -9.89 -1.43 3.08
N ASN A 302 -9.84 -1.71 1.77
CA ASN A 302 -8.60 -1.69 0.97
C ASN A 302 -8.66 -0.50 0.00
N ALA A 303 -7.96 0.59 0.29
CA ALA A 303 -7.82 1.76 -0.58
C ALA A 303 -6.56 1.70 -1.45
N GLY A 304 -5.75 0.65 -1.28
CA GLY A 304 -4.48 0.48 -1.95
C GLY A 304 -4.59 0.16 -3.44
N PRO A 305 -3.49 0.29 -4.18
CA PRO A 305 -3.56 0.06 -5.62
C PRO A 305 -3.74 -1.40 -6.01
N SER A 306 -3.43 -2.37 -5.13
CA SER A 306 -3.54 -3.81 -5.40
C SER A 306 -4.64 -4.48 -4.59
N ASP A 307 -5.07 -5.66 -5.03
CA ASP A 307 -5.91 -6.55 -4.24
C ASP A 307 -5.10 -7.10 -3.05
N ALA A 308 -5.74 -7.17 -1.88
CA ALA A 308 -5.15 -7.70 -0.66
C ALA A 308 -5.54 -9.17 -0.45
N THR A 309 -4.61 -9.97 0.13
CA THR A 309 -4.85 -11.38 0.40
C THR A 309 -4.49 -11.75 1.85
N ASN A 310 -5.12 -12.81 2.36
CA ASN A 310 -4.92 -13.33 3.72
C ASN A 310 -5.15 -12.30 4.84
N ILE A 311 -6.14 -11.43 4.66
CA ILE A 311 -6.50 -10.42 5.65
C ILE A 311 -7.09 -11.09 6.88
N VAL A 312 -6.52 -10.74 8.04
CA VAL A 312 -7.05 -11.10 9.36
C VAL A 312 -7.12 -9.85 10.23
N VAL A 313 -8.31 -9.55 10.73
CA VAL A 313 -8.54 -8.51 11.75
C VAL A 313 -8.76 -9.19 13.09
N THR A 314 -8.16 -8.69 14.15
CA THR A 314 -8.36 -9.21 15.50
C THR A 314 -9.14 -8.20 16.34
N ASP A 315 -10.26 -8.65 16.92
CA ASP A 315 -11.11 -7.93 17.84
C ASP A 315 -11.42 -8.84 19.03
N VAL A 316 -10.55 -8.82 20.03
CA VAL A 316 -10.75 -9.57 21.27
C VAL A 316 -11.64 -8.76 22.20
N LEU A 317 -12.84 -9.26 22.47
CA LEU A 317 -13.78 -8.59 23.37
C LEU A 317 -13.16 -8.32 24.73
N ALA A 318 -13.29 -7.09 25.19
CA ALA A 318 -12.87 -6.66 26.51
C ALA A 318 -13.74 -7.32 27.60
N THR A 319 -13.23 -7.41 28.84
CA THR A 319 -13.85 -8.15 29.95
C THR A 319 -15.18 -7.58 30.43
N GLY A 320 -15.55 -6.37 30.02
CA GLY A 320 -16.85 -5.73 30.28
C GLY A 320 -17.98 -6.20 29.37
N TYR A 321 -17.71 -7.15 28.46
CA TYR A 321 -18.69 -7.65 27.50
C TYR A 321 -18.79 -9.17 27.50
N GLN A 322 -20.01 -9.68 27.31
CA GLN A 322 -20.26 -11.09 27.03
C GLN A 322 -20.67 -11.24 25.56
N PHE A 323 -19.99 -12.11 24.84
CA PHE A 323 -20.32 -12.42 23.44
C PHE A 323 -21.72 -13.04 23.32
N VAL A 324 -22.54 -12.51 22.41
CA VAL A 324 -23.87 -13.04 22.07
C VAL A 324 -23.85 -13.66 20.67
N SER A 325 -23.51 -12.89 19.65
CA SER A 325 -23.48 -13.36 18.26
C SER A 325 -22.55 -12.50 17.40
N ALA A 326 -22.19 -12.99 16.21
CA ALA A 326 -21.49 -12.22 15.22
C ALA A 326 -21.99 -12.53 13.81
N ASN A 327 -21.95 -11.52 12.93
CA ASN A 327 -22.32 -11.61 11.53
C ASN A 327 -21.26 -10.89 10.68
N ALA A 328 -20.49 -11.66 9.91
CA ALA A 328 -19.50 -11.14 8.97
C ALA A 328 -20.09 -11.10 7.56
N SER A 329 -19.87 -10.00 6.82
CA SER A 329 -20.23 -9.88 5.41
C SER A 329 -19.44 -10.86 4.53
N ASN A 330 -18.18 -11.12 4.94
CA ASN A 330 -17.29 -12.10 4.32
C ASN A 330 -16.39 -12.77 5.36
N GLY A 331 -16.02 -14.02 5.12
CA GLY A 331 -15.11 -14.76 5.98
C GLY A 331 -15.75 -15.30 7.26
N THR A 332 -14.97 -15.46 8.33
CA THR A 332 -15.43 -16.07 9.59
C THR A 332 -14.79 -15.40 10.79
N TYR A 333 -15.59 -15.15 11.84
CA TYR A 333 -15.14 -14.65 13.13
C TYR A 333 -15.10 -15.77 14.18
N ASN A 334 -14.02 -15.81 14.95
CA ASN A 334 -13.86 -16.73 16.08
C ASN A 334 -13.90 -15.94 17.41
N PRO A 335 -14.99 -16.02 18.19
CA PRO A 335 -15.15 -15.22 19.41
C PRO A 335 -14.19 -15.63 20.56
N THR A 336 -13.53 -16.81 20.46
CA THR A 336 -12.62 -17.27 21.51
C THR A 336 -11.30 -16.51 21.50
N ASN A 337 -10.83 -16.12 20.32
CA ASN A 337 -9.56 -15.41 20.15
C ASN A 337 -9.71 -14.06 19.44
N GLY A 338 -10.95 -13.68 19.09
CA GLY A 338 -11.24 -12.41 18.41
C GLY A 338 -10.81 -12.34 16.96
N SER A 339 -10.38 -13.43 16.32
CA SER A 339 -9.89 -13.43 14.95
C SER A 339 -11.03 -13.45 13.93
N TRP A 340 -11.09 -12.41 13.09
CA TRP A 340 -11.92 -12.37 11.88
C TRP A 340 -11.04 -12.61 10.66
N THR A 341 -11.16 -13.82 10.07
CA THR A 341 -10.48 -14.17 8.81
C THR A 341 -11.33 -13.69 7.65
N VAL A 342 -10.96 -12.55 7.08
CA VAL A 342 -11.67 -11.93 5.94
C VAL A 342 -11.33 -12.65 4.65
N GLY A 343 -10.05 -13.01 4.44
CA GLY A 343 -9.53 -13.62 3.22
C GLY A 343 -8.97 -12.61 2.24
N GLY A 344 -9.51 -12.54 1.02
CA GLY A 344 -9.11 -11.55 0.01
C GLY A 344 -10.05 -10.35 -0.01
N LEU A 345 -9.51 -9.16 -0.32
CA LEU A 345 -10.24 -7.91 -0.45
C LEU A 345 -9.72 -7.13 -1.67
N ALA A 346 -10.57 -6.98 -2.68
CA ALA A 346 -10.18 -6.26 -3.90
C ALA A 346 -9.88 -4.78 -3.60
N ASN A 347 -9.03 -4.18 -4.43
CA ASN A 347 -8.80 -2.74 -4.38
C ASN A 347 -10.11 -1.94 -4.47
N GLY A 348 -10.32 -0.99 -3.56
CA GLY A 348 -11.53 -0.17 -3.43
C GLY A 348 -12.72 -0.87 -2.77
N ALA A 349 -12.56 -2.12 -2.27
CA ALA A 349 -13.62 -2.86 -1.60
C ALA A 349 -13.54 -2.73 -0.07
N SER A 350 -14.66 -3.03 0.60
CA SER A 350 -14.78 -3.05 2.05
C SER A 350 -15.62 -4.24 2.49
N GLU A 351 -15.30 -4.79 3.67
CA GLU A 351 -16.08 -5.84 4.33
C GLU A 351 -16.38 -5.43 5.78
N THR A 352 -17.47 -5.97 6.35
CA THR A 352 -17.93 -5.62 7.69
C THR A 352 -18.13 -6.85 8.58
N LEU A 353 -17.90 -6.66 9.88
CA LEU A 353 -18.19 -7.61 10.93
C LEU A 353 -19.01 -6.93 12.02
N ASP A 354 -20.24 -7.39 12.24
CA ASP A 354 -21.06 -7.00 13.38
C ASP A 354 -20.87 -8.00 14.52
N ILE A 355 -20.54 -7.50 15.73
CA ILE A 355 -20.38 -8.29 16.94
C ILE A 355 -21.41 -7.81 17.96
N THR A 356 -22.41 -8.64 18.25
CA THR A 356 -23.40 -8.38 19.31
C THR A 356 -22.86 -8.86 20.64
N VAL A 357 -22.90 -8.01 21.64
CA VAL A 357 -22.44 -8.29 22.99
C VAL A 357 -23.44 -7.80 24.03
N GLU A 358 -23.51 -8.48 25.17
CA GLU A 358 -24.19 -8.00 26.39
C GLU A 358 -23.20 -7.21 27.25
N VAL A 359 -23.63 -6.06 27.77
CA VAL A 359 -22.83 -5.19 28.62
C VAL A 359 -22.84 -5.71 30.05
N LEU A 360 -21.70 -6.12 30.57
CA LEU A 360 -21.54 -6.65 31.93
C LEU A 360 -21.47 -5.55 32.99
N PRO A 361 -21.78 -5.83 34.26
CA PRO A 361 -21.78 -4.82 35.34
C PRO A 361 -20.40 -4.33 35.74
N SER A 362 -19.34 -5.03 35.30
CA SER A 362 -17.96 -4.65 35.61
C SER A 362 -17.00 -5.21 34.55
N GLY A 363 -15.85 -4.57 34.39
CA GLY A 363 -14.81 -4.99 33.46
C GLY A 363 -14.17 -3.80 32.77
N VAL A 364 -13.40 -4.09 31.72
CA VAL A 364 -12.85 -3.11 30.80
C VAL A 364 -13.82 -2.97 29.63
N TYR A 365 -14.20 -1.74 29.29
CA TYR A 365 -15.14 -1.46 28.20
C TYR A 365 -14.48 -0.88 26.95
N SER A 366 -13.16 -0.67 26.99
CA SER A 366 -12.38 -0.28 25.82
C SER A 366 -12.18 -1.50 24.92
N ASN A 367 -12.71 -1.47 23.70
CA ASN A 367 -12.63 -2.55 22.72
C ASN A 367 -11.94 -2.10 21.46
N THR A 368 -10.89 -2.84 21.05
CA THR A 368 -9.99 -2.53 19.94
C THR A 368 -10.11 -3.58 18.85
N ALA A 369 -10.17 -3.12 17.61
CA ALA A 369 -10.00 -3.94 16.42
C ALA A 369 -8.72 -3.51 15.70
N GLU A 370 -7.89 -4.47 15.26
CA GLU A 370 -6.60 -4.25 14.61
C GLU A 370 -6.41 -5.23 13.46
N LEU A 371 -5.87 -4.76 12.32
CA LEU A 371 -5.34 -5.63 11.27
C LEU A 371 -4.12 -6.39 11.82
N THR A 372 -4.17 -7.71 11.84
CA THR A 372 -3.08 -8.53 12.39
C THR A 372 -2.34 -9.36 11.34
N SER A 373 -2.86 -9.42 10.12
CA SER A 373 -2.20 -10.08 8.98
C SER A 373 -2.75 -9.60 7.65
N VAL A 374 -1.85 -9.39 6.70
CA VAL A 374 -2.07 -9.26 5.26
C VAL A 374 -0.80 -9.80 4.58
N THR A 375 -0.90 -10.26 3.32
CA THR A 375 0.27 -10.80 2.60
C THR A 375 1.11 -9.70 1.97
N GLU A 376 0.48 -8.71 1.39
CA GLU A 376 1.08 -7.59 0.69
C GLU A 376 1.62 -6.57 1.69
N ASP A 377 2.62 -5.78 1.26
CA ASP A 377 3.08 -4.65 2.05
C ASP A 377 1.98 -3.58 2.12
N ASP A 378 1.67 -3.12 3.32
CA ASP A 378 0.76 -2.00 3.55
C ASP A 378 1.51 -0.68 3.41
N LEU A 379 0.83 0.33 2.83
CA LEU A 379 1.47 1.58 2.42
C LEU A 379 1.98 2.41 3.60
N ASP A 380 1.21 2.47 4.69
CA ASP A 380 1.44 3.39 5.80
C ASP A 380 1.20 2.76 7.18
N SER A 381 0.85 1.48 7.25
CA SER A 381 0.65 0.74 8.49
C SER A 381 1.41 -0.60 8.51
N ALA A 382 1.58 -1.18 9.70
CA ALA A 382 2.24 -2.47 9.89
C ALA A 382 1.37 -3.40 10.73
N PRO A 383 0.85 -4.50 10.16
CA PRO A 383 -0.09 -5.38 10.84
C PRO A 383 0.42 -5.92 12.18
N GLY A 384 -0.42 -5.88 13.22
CA GLY A 384 -0.17 -6.49 14.53
C GLY A 384 0.88 -5.78 15.37
N ASN A 385 1.11 -4.49 15.17
CA ASN A 385 2.10 -3.71 15.92
C ASN A 385 1.51 -2.90 17.10
N ASN A 386 0.16 -2.91 17.25
CA ASN A 386 -0.60 -2.20 18.28
C ASN A 386 -0.28 -0.70 18.34
N ASN A 387 -0.23 -0.04 17.19
CA ASN A 387 0.07 1.38 17.05
C ASN A 387 -1.20 2.18 16.73
N GLU A 388 -1.79 2.83 17.73
CA GLU A 388 -3.03 3.63 17.60
C GLU A 388 -2.89 4.85 16.66
N ALA A 389 -1.70 5.18 16.19
CA ALA A 389 -1.47 6.27 15.26
C ALA A 389 -1.60 5.85 13.79
N GLU A 390 -1.65 4.56 13.51
CA GLU A 390 -1.89 3.97 12.19
C GLU A 390 -3.39 3.78 11.96
N ASP A 391 -3.82 3.67 10.72
CA ASP A 391 -5.25 3.56 10.37
C ASP A 391 -5.77 2.12 10.32
N ASP A 392 -4.89 1.14 10.50
CA ASP A 392 -5.19 -0.29 10.56
C ASP A 392 -5.73 -0.74 11.94
N GLN A 393 -5.91 0.20 12.88
CA GLN A 393 -6.40 -0.05 14.22
C GLN A 393 -7.39 1.02 14.67
N GLN A 394 -8.46 0.59 15.36
CA GLN A 394 -9.37 1.52 16.04
C GLN A 394 -9.90 0.97 17.36
N THR A 395 -9.90 1.84 18.37
CA THR A 395 -10.42 1.59 19.71
C THR A 395 -11.71 2.39 19.95
N ILE A 396 -12.72 1.74 20.56
CA ILE A 396 -13.94 2.41 21.04
C ILE A 396 -14.16 2.10 22.52
N THR A 397 -14.59 3.12 23.29
CA THR A 397 -14.82 2.99 24.73
C THR A 397 -16.19 3.59 25.08
N PRO A 398 -17.27 2.78 25.08
CA PRO A 398 -18.59 3.21 25.53
C PRO A 398 -18.60 3.65 26.99
N VAL A 399 -19.50 4.58 27.33
CA VAL A 399 -19.72 5.05 28.68
C VAL A 399 -20.91 4.29 29.28
N VAL A 400 -20.61 3.26 30.06
CA VAL A 400 -21.61 2.33 30.57
C VAL A 400 -22.38 2.94 31.76
N VAL A 401 -23.72 2.86 31.70
CA VAL A 401 -24.63 3.30 32.76
C VAL A 401 -24.96 2.11 33.65
N PRO A 402 -24.63 2.15 34.96
CA PRO A 402 -25.03 1.10 35.90
C PRO A 402 -26.52 1.11 36.15
N VAL A 403 -27.10 -0.10 36.22
CA VAL A 403 -28.54 -0.34 36.42
C VAL A 403 -28.73 -1.22 37.64
N SER A 404 -29.63 -0.82 38.56
CA SER A 404 -30.01 -1.61 39.75
C SER A 404 -31.51 -1.59 39.95
N ASP A 405 -32.13 -2.77 40.02
CA ASP A 405 -33.57 -2.96 40.26
C ASP A 405 -33.80 -3.10 41.78
N LEU A 406 -34.33 -2.04 42.42
CA LEU A 406 -34.52 -1.96 43.86
C LEU A 406 -35.96 -2.28 44.23
N LEU A 407 -36.17 -3.41 44.90
CA LEU A 407 -37.48 -3.84 45.38
C LEU A 407 -37.62 -3.59 46.87
N LEU A 408 -38.65 -2.78 47.29
CA LEU A 408 -39.04 -2.60 48.68
C LEU A 408 -40.19 -3.57 49.08
N ARG A 409 -40.13 -4.04 50.32
CA ARG A 409 -41.22 -4.74 51.01
C ARG A 409 -41.36 -4.20 52.43
N LYS A 410 -42.60 -3.99 52.87
CA LYS A 410 -42.91 -3.52 54.20
C LYS A 410 -43.98 -4.41 54.86
N SER A 411 -43.82 -4.67 56.14
CA SER A 411 -44.80 -5.40 56.95
C SER A 411 -44.84 -4.85 58.38
N VAL A 412 -45.93 -5.18 59.08
CA VAL A 412 -46.08 -4.92 60.51
C VAL A 412 -46.40 -6.22 61.23
N ASN A 413 -45.80 -6.45 62.38
CA ASN A 413 -45.94 -7.69 63.16
C ASN A 413 -47.32 -7.93 63.77
N VAL A 414 -48.12 -6.87 64.03
CA VAL A 414 -49.47 -6.93 64.62
C VAL A 414 -50.41 -6.02 63.84
N LEU A 415 -51.45 -6.57 63.19
CA LEU A 415 -52.40 -5.77 62.39
C LEU A 415 -53.44 -5.05 63.22
N SER A 416 -53.77 -5.57 64.44
CA SER A 416 -54.77 -4.95 65.37
C SER A 416 -54.18 -4.86 66.79
N PRO A 417 -53.18 -3.98 66.97
CA PRO A 417 -52.60 -3.76 68.30
C PRO A 417 -53.55 -2.99 69.24
N TYR A 418 -53.36 -3.15 70.52
CA TYR A 418 -53.98 -2.23 71.47
C TYR A 418 -53.31 -0.82 71.46
N VAL A 419 -54.07 0.20 71.60
CA VAL A 419 -53.51 1.54 71.81
C VAL A 419 -52.54 1.54 73.02
N GLY A 420 -51.35 2.10 72.85
CA GLY A 420 -50.24 2.02 73.78
C GLY A 420 -49.31 0.77 73.62
N GLN A 421 -49.65 -0.15 72.77
CA GLN A 421 -48.79 -1.32 72.46
C GLN A 421 -47.71 -0.96 71.45
N ASP A 422 -46.51 -1.53 71.59
CA ASP A 422 -45.46 -1.41 70.62
C ASP A 422 -45.70 -2.38 69.46
N VAL A 423 -45.48 -1.90 68.22
CA VAL A 423 -45.46 -2.64 66.97
C VAL A 423 -44.11 -2.52 66.35
N ILE A 424 -43.78 -3.51 65.45
CA ILE A 424 -42.53 -3.52 64.68
C ILE A 424 -42.88 -3.46 63.21
N PHE A 425 -42.44 -2.39 62.53
CA PHE A 425 -42.41 -2.31 61.10
C PHE A 425 -41.10 -2.91 60.62
N THR A 426 -41.18 -3.85 59.70
CA THR A 426 -40.04 -4.46 59.02
C THR A 426 -40.04 -3.99 57.57
N ILE A 427 -39.01 -3.28 57.16
CA ILE A 427 -38.74 -2.81 55.80
C ILE A 427 -37.58 -3.63 55.29
N SER A 428 -37.72 -4.26 54.13
CA SER A 428 -36.62 -4.93 53.42
C SER A 428 -36.45 -4.34 52.02
N ILE A 429 -35.24 -4.02 51.66
CA ILE A 429 -34.86 -3.61 50.30
C ILE A 429 -33.94 -4.69 49.69
N THR A 430 -34.25 -5.10 48.46
CA THR A 430 -33.46 -6.06 47.72
C THR A 430 -33.02 -5.43 46.42
N ASN A 431 -31.71 -5.54 46.08
CA ASN A 431 -31.19 -5.20 44.77
C ASN A 431 -31.24 -6.45 43.88
N TYR A 432 -32.03 -6.43 42.82
CA TYR A 432 -32.11 -7.50 41.81
C TYR A 432 -31.17 -7.27 40.63
N GLY A 433 -30.25 -6.29 40.75
CA GLY A 433 -29.17 -6.06 39.81
C GLY A 433 -29.59 -5.52 38.45
N PRO A 434 -28.78 -5.66 37.44
CA PRO A 434 -27.51 -6.40 37.36
C PRO A 434 -26.27 -5.70 37.94
N SER A 435 -26.38 -4.42 38.35
CA SER A 435 -25.26 -3.71 38.97
C SER A 435 -25.41 -3.63 40.50
N ASP A 436 -24.32 -3.47 41.21
CA ASP A 436 -24.31 -3.05 42.59
C ASP A 436 -24.93 -1.65 42.71
N ALA A 437 -25.84 -1.44 43.70
CA ALA A 437 -26.46 -0.14 43.91
C ALA A 437 -25.65 0.74 44.89
N THR A 438 -25.54 2.02 44.59
CA THR A 438 -24.89 3.01 45.44
C THR A 438 -25.82 4.20 45.72
N GLY A 439 -25.53 4.98 46.79
CA GLY A 439 -26.32 6.16 47.14
C GLY A 439 -27.75 5.84 47.51
N VAL A 440 -28.06 4.60 47.97
CA VAL A 440 -29.42 4.15 48.25
C VAL A 440 -29.89 4.77 49.57
N GLU A 441 -31.00 5.55 49.51
CA GLU A 441 -31.71 6.11 50.64
C GLU A 441 -33.18 5.70 50.56
N ILE A 442 -33.77 5.30 51.70
CA ILE A 442 -35.15 4.90 51.83
C ILE A 442 -35.85 5.89 52.77
N MET A 443 -37.01 6.40 52.37
CA MET A 443 -37.88 7.22 53.20
C MET A 443 -38.90 6.33 53.93
N ASP A 444 -38.94 6.40 55.25
CA ASP A 444 -39.96 5.81 56.10
C ASP A 444 -40.23 6.74 57.25
N GLN A 445 -41.08 7.75 57.04
CA GLN A 445 -41.51 8.71 58.08
C GLN A 445 -42.75 8.17 58.78
N LEU A 446 -42.61 7.78 60.09
CA LEU A 446 -43.76 7.32 60.87
C LEU A 446 -44.90 8.32 60.83
N PRO A 447 -46.13 7.91 60.46
CA PRO A 447 -47.29 8.75 60.50
C PRO A 447 -47.74 9.06 61.95
N THR A 448 -48.63 10.04 62.13
CA THR A 448 -49.03 10.60 63.44
C THR A 448 -49.64 9.58 64.40
N GLY A 449 -50.13 8.45 63.93
CA GLY A 449 -50.66 7.35 64.73
C GLY A 449 -49.61 6.55 65.51
N TYR A 450 -48.31 6.85 65.32
CA TYR A 450 -47.21 6.15 65.98
C TYR A 450 -46.21 7.10 66.61
N SER A 451 -45.66 6.68 67.76
CA SER A 451 -44.52 7.33 68.41
C SER A 451 -43.28 6.43 68.28
N TYR A 452 -42.19 6.97 67.74
CA TYR A 452 -40.92 6.25 67.61
C TYR A 452 -40.36 5.80 68.95
N VAL A 453 -39.88 4.55 69.03
CA VAL A 453 -39.26 3.97 70.25
C VAL A 453 -37.79 3.67 69.96
N SER A 454 -37.53 2.82 69.00
CA SER A 454 -36.15 2.35 68.61
C SER A 454 -36.16 1.78 67.23
N HIS A 455 -34.95 1.51 66.70
CA HIS A 455 -34.77 0.81 65.44
C HIS A 455 -33.53 -0.10 65.48
N SER A 456 -33.46 -1.02 64.56
CA SER A 456 -32.27 -1.80 64.25
C SER A 456 -32.22 -2.07 62.72
N SER A 457 -31.03 -2.01 62.13
CA SER A 457 -30.82 -2.28 60.70
C SER A 457 -29.68 -3.26 60.49
N THR A 458 -29.70 -4.00 59.39
CA THR A 458 -28.59 -4.89 58.95
C THR A 458 -27.44 -4.06 58.37
N ALA A 459 -27.78 -2.93 57.70
CA ALA A 459 -26.81 -1.97 57.16
C ALA A 459 -27.35 -0.54 57.26
N GLY A 460 -26.44 0.44 57.15
CA GLY A 460 -26.78 1.85 57.09
C GLY A 460 -27.23 2.47 58.41
N ILE A 461 -27.79 3.68 58.35
CA ILE A 461 -28.23 4.46 59.50
C ILE A 461 -29.62 5.02 59.21
N TYR A 462 -30.59 4.76 60.13
CA TYR A 462 -31.92 5.35 60.08
C TYR A 462 -31.98 6.59 60.98
N ASN A 463 -32.51 7.69 60.46
CA ASN A 463 -32.75 8.91 61.21
C ASN A 463 -34.26 9.07 61.47
N PRO A 464 -34.76 8.85 62.73
CA PRO A 464 -36.20 8.88 63.04
C PRO A 464 -36.80 10.26 62.88
N SER A 465 -36.00 11.35 62.90
CA SER A 465 -36.50 12.71 62.74
C SER A 465 -36.84 13.09 61.32
N THR A 466 -36.12 12.52 60.37
CA THR A 466 -36.30 12.72 58.90
C THR A 466 -37.02 11.57 58.24
N GLY A 467 -37.02 10.37 58.83
CA GLY A 467 -37.51 9.15 58.26
C GLY A 467 -36.57 8.52 57.22
N ILE A 468 -35.35 9.05 57.05
CA ILE A 468 -34.39 8.56 56.06
C ILE A 468 -33.56 7.41 56.64
N TRP A 469 -33.57 6.29 55.96
CA TRP A 469 -32.63 5.19 56.12
C TRP A 469 -31.61 5.21 55.01
N ALA A 470 -30.39 5.69 55.26
CA ALA A 470 -29.30 5.77 54.31
C ALA A 470 -28.42 4.52 54.39
N LEU A 471 -28.32 3.77 53.31
CA LEU A 471 -27.40 2.62 53.17
C LEU A 471 -26.00 3.18 52.87
N ASN A 472 -25.08 3.05 53.84
CA ASN A 472 -23.71 3.51 53.67
C ASN A 472 -22.89 2.48 52.91
N GLY A 473 -22.49 2.82 51.65
CA GLY A 473 -21.67 1.96 50.81
C GLY A 473 -22.45 1.32 49.67
N THR A 474 -21.95 0.20 49.18
CA THR A 474 -22.47 -0.53 48.03
C THR A 474 -23.41 -1.64 48.49
N MET A 475 -24.60 -1.70 47.89
CA MET A 475 -25.52 -2.84 48.01
C MET A 475 -25.33 -3.75 46.80
N ALA A 476 -24.69 -4.89 47.00
CA ALA A 476 -24.36 -5.83 45.93
C ALA A 476 -25.63 -6.38 45.23
N ASP A 477 -25.48 -6.74 43.94
CA ASP A 477 -26.51 -7.49 43.22
C ASP A 477 -26.91 -8.76 44.00
N GLY A 478 -28.23 -9.01 44.11
CA GLY A 478 -28.81 -10.12 44.85
C GLY A 478 -28.85 -9.92 46.38
N ASN A 479 -28.32 -8.82 46.93
CA ASN A 479 -28.32 -8.58 48.38
C ASN A 479 -29.64 -8.01 48.87
N THR A 480 -29.96 -8.28 50.18
CA THR A 480 -31.13 -7.76 50.86
C THR A 480 -30.70 -7.12 52.19
N GLU A 481 -31.15 -5.89 52.46
CA GLU A 481 -30.96 -5.19 53.71
C GLU A 481 -32.30 -4.95 54.40
N THR A 482 -32.30 -4.93 55.75
CA THR A 482 -33.50 -4.87 56.55
C THR A 482 -33.39 -3.80 57.62
N LEU A 483 -34.46 -3.01 57.77
CA LEU A 483 -34.70 -2.04 58.88
C LEU A 483 -35.92 -2.49 59.65
N ASN A 484 -35.80 -2.61 61.00
CA ASN A 484 -36.89 -2.80 61.92
C ASN A 484 -37.10 -1.49 62.71
N ILE A 485 -38.30 -0.92 62.69
CA ILE A 485 -38.70 0.27 63.47
C ILE A 485 -39.70 -0.19 64.50
N VAL A 486 -39.38 0.04 65.78
CA VAL A 486 -40.31 -0.16 66.92
C VAL A 486 -41.00 1.15 67.19
N ALA A 487 -42.36 1.13 67.25
CA ALA A 487 -43.17 2.29 67.45
C ALA A 487 -44.36 1.99 68.36
N THR A 488 -44.70 2.87 69.32
CA THR A 488 -45.89 2.79 70.18
C THR A 488 -47.10 3.30 69.41
N VAL A 489 -48.21 2.61 69.46
CA VAL A 489 -49.48 2.99 68.83
C VAL A 489 -50.14 4.08 69.65
N ASN A 490 -50.37 5.24 69.04
CA ASN A 490 -51.01 6.41 69.65
C ASN A 490 -52.55 6.23 69.70
N PRO A 491 -53.28 6.97 70.55
CA PRO A 491 -54.74 6.89 70.66
C PRO A 491 -55.48 7.41 69.43
N ASP A 492 -54.87 8.28 68.65
CA ASP A 492 -55.40 8.91 67.46
C ASP A 492 -54.26 9.20 66.44
N GLY A 493 -54.61 9.45 65.18
CA GLY A 493 -53.67 9.77 64.11
C GLY A 493 -53.88 8.93 62.88
N ASP A 494 -52.96 9.04 61.95
CA ASP A 494 -52.90 8.23 60.77
C ASP A 494 -52.07 6.96 61.06
N TYR A 495 -52.62 5.80 60.74
CA TYR A 495 -51.98 4.49 60.96
C TYR A 495 -51.51 3.82 59.68
N PHE A 496 -51.49 4.56 58.57
CA PHE A 496 -51.02 4.05 57.27
C PHE A 496 -49.58 4.53 57.04
N ASN A 497 -48.61 3.62 57.18
CA ASN A 497 -47.19 3.92 57.06
C ASN A 497 -46.65 3.46 55.69
N VAL A 498 -46.15 4.42 54.91
CA VAL A 498 -45.58 4.21 53.56
C VAL A 498 -44.07 4.27 53.64
N THR A 499 -43.40 3.44 52.83
CA THR A 499 -41.96 3.52 52.62
C THR A 499 -41.68 3.54 51.12
N GLU A 500 -40.65 4.27 50.70
CA GLU A 500 -40.26 4.47 49.29
C GLU A 500 -38.74 4.63 49.18
N VAL A 501 -38.13 4.15 48.07
CA VAL A 501 -36.75 4.53 47.75
C VAL A 501 -36.71 6.03 47.47
N PHE A 502 -35.94 6.75 48.29
CA PHE A 502 -35.83 8.20 48.20
C PHE A 502 -34.78 8.66 47.23
N ALA A 503 -33.65 7.90 47.12
CA ALA A 503 -32.55 8.18 46.22
C ALA A 503 -31.78 6.88 45.88
N SER A 504 -31.18 6.85 44.68
CA SER A 504 -30.20 5.90 44.21
C SER A 504 -29.34 6.59 43.18
N ASP A 505 -28.01 6.27 43.12
CA ASP A 505 -27.13 6.75 42.07
C ASP A 505 -27.33 6.02 40.74
N ASN A 506 -27.85 4.78 40.79
CA ASN A 506 -28.07 3.94 39.63
C ASN A 506 -29.47 4.16 39.07
N LEU A 507 -29.59 3.94 37.75
CA LEU A 507 -30.88 3.83 37.08
C LEU A 507 -31.61 2.60 37.61
N ASP A 508 -32.90 2.75 37.97
CA ASP A 508 -33.82 1.63 38.20
C ASP A 508 -34.74 1.51 36.98
N PRO A 509 -34.78 0.34 36.30
CA PRO A 509 -35.46 0.21 35.01
C PRO A 509 -36.99 0.22 35.12
N ASN A 510 -37.53 -0.02 36.31
CA ASN A 510 -38.97 -0.18 36.54
C ASN A 510 -39.55 0.71 37.62
N SER A 511 -38.75 1.60 38.25
CA SER A 511 -39.20 2.55 39.25
C SER A 511 -38.39 3.86 39.19
N THR A 512 -38.97 4.92 39.79
CA THR A 512 -38.34 6.23 39.89
C THR A 512 -38.34 6.68 41.33
N PRO A 513 -37.19 6.84 41.97
CA PRO A 513 -37.10 7.24 43.37
C PRO A 513 -37.87 8.53 43.66
N ASN A 514 -38.57 8.57 44.85
CA ASN A 514 -39.27 9.73 45.39
C ASN A 514 -40.36 10.33 44.47
N ASN A 515 -41.11 9.49 43.76
CA ASN A 515 -42.20 9.90 42.88
C ASN A 515 -43.62 9.61 43.46
N ASN A 516 -43.69 8.91 44.63
CA ASN A 516 -44.90 8.53 45.34
C ASN A 516 -45.89 7.72 44.47
N ASN A 517 -45.37 6.78 43.67
CA ASN A 517 -46.13 5.94 42.75
C ASN A 517 -46.34 4.53 43.32
N PHE A 518 -47.50 4.23 43.88
CA PHE A 518 -47.85 2.94 44.49
C PHE A 518 -47.89 1.74 43.51
N PHE A 519 -47.68 1.98 42.20
CA PHE A 519 -47.63 0.92 41.18
C PHE A 519 -46.21 0.46 40.89
N GLU A 520 -45.20 1.14 41.44
CA GLU A 520 -43.80 0.78 41.31
C GLU A 520 -43.36 -0.15 42.44
N ASN A 521 -42.25 -0.89 42.23
CA ASN A 521 -41.76 -1.88 43.17
C ASN A 521 -40.82 -1.30 44.24
N ASP A 522 -40.44 -0.04 44.12
CA ASP A 522 -39.60 0.72 45.05
C ASP A 522 -40.42 1.39 46.17
N GLN A 523 -41.74 1.15 46.23
CA GLN A 523 -42.63 1.65 47.25
C GLN A 523 -43.50 0.53 47.84
N ASP A 524 -43.71 0.52 49.18
CA ASP A 524 -44.61 -0.41 49.87
C ASP A 524 -45.20 0.25 51.13
N ASN A 525 -46.20 -0.37 51.76
CA ASN A 525 -46.88 0.18 52.92
C ASN A 525 -47.31 -0.90 53.90
N ALA A 526 -47.50 -0.51 55.14
CA ALA A 526 -48.11 -1.32 56.17
C ALA A 526 -48.87 -0.45 57.15
N GLY A 527 -50.00 -0.90 57.62
CA GLY A 527 -50.80 -0.16 58.58
C GLY A 527 -51.44 -1.06 59.61
N THR A 528 -51.97 -0.46 60.65
CA THR A 528 -52.68 -1.13 61.74
C THR A 528 -54.10 -0.61 61.92
N THR A 529 -54.93 -1.41 62.53
CA THR A 529 -56.27 -1.01 62.98
C THR A 529 -56.29 -1.11 64.52
N PRO A 530 -55.93 -0.02 65.27
CA PRO A 530 -55.78 -0.09 66.71
C PRO A 530 -57.07 -0.36 67.46
N ILE A 531 -56.94 -1.18 68.47
CA ILE A 531 -58.03 -1.46 69.42
C ILE A 531 -57.88 -0.49 70.63
N PRO A 532 -58.89 0.32 70.92
CA PRO A 532 -58.87 1.19 72.11
C PRO A 532 -58.62 0.40 73.41
N SER A 533 -57.78 0.91 74.30
CA SER A 533 -57.42 0.27 75.56
C SER A 533 -57.51 1.30 76.67
N ALA A 534 -58.45 1.09 77.58
CA ALA A 534 -58.63 1.91 78.76
C ALA A 534 -58.26 1.11 80.06
N ASP A 535 -57.64 1.73 81.00
CA ASP A 535 -57.27 1.17 82.30
C ASP A 535 -57.97 2.02 83.43
N LEU A 536 -59.07 1.46 83.97
CA LEU A 536 -59.89 2.15 84.96
C LEU A 536 -59.48 1.74 86.35
N ASN A 537 -59.05 2.70 87.14
CA ASN A 537 -58.73 2.57 88.56
C ASN A 537 -59.81 3.27 89.38
N LEU A 538 -60.52 2.53 90.28
CA LEU A 538 -61.54 3.03 91.17
C LEU A 538 -61.01 3.07 92.61
N ASP A 539 -60.95 4.26 93.20
CA ASP A 539 -60.59 4.47 94.59
C ASP A 539 -61.85 4.90 95.40
N VAL A 540 -61.96 4.37 96.58
CA VAL A 540 -63.09 4.67 97.46
C VAL A 540 -62.53 5.19 98.77
N SER A 541 -62.98 6.34 99.17
CA SER A 541 -62.64 6.95 100.47
C SER A 541 -63.90 7.35 101.22
N VAL A 542 -63.83 7.50 102.55
CA VAL A 542 -64.89 7.95 103.40
C VAL A 542 -64.40 9.11 104.26
N ASP A 543 -65.21 10.14 104.45
CA ASP A 543 -64.83 11.37 105.13
C ASP A 543 -64.64 11.17 106.67
N ASN A 544 -65.30 10.13 107.20
CA ASN A 544 -65.13 9.75 108.61
C ASN A 544 -65.18 8.21 108.74
N THR A 545 -64.07 7.56 109.20
CA THR A 545 -63.93 6.12 109.38
C THR A 545 -64.48 5.60 110.71
N THR A 546 -64.91 6.52 111.68
CA THR A 546 -65.44 6.19 112.98
C THR A 546 -66.68 7.03 113.31
N PRO A 547 -67.74 6.96 112.50
CA PRO A 547 -68.91 7.82 112.69
C PRO A 547 -69.74 7.39 113.88
N ASP A 548 -70.41 8.34 114.54
CA ASP A 548 -71.42 8.03 115.56
C ASP A 548 -72.70 7.52 114.91
N VAL A 549 -73.39 6.57 115.61
CA VAL A 549 -74.62 6.00 115.11
C VAL A 549 -75.71 7.08 114.88
N GLY A 550 -76.19 7.17 113.64
CA GLY A 550 -77.17 8.12 113.22
C GLY A 550 -76.59 9.37 112.50
N THR A 551 -75.24 9.49 112.31
CA THR A 551 -74.63 10.57 111.55
C THR A 551 -74.43 10.13 110.05
N ASN A 552 -74.46 11.13 109.24
CA ASN A 552 -74.19 10.93 107.80
C ASN A 552 -72.69 10.86 107.55
N VAL A 553 -72.24 9.95 106.73
CA VAL A 553 -70.89 9.87 106.15
C VAL A 553 -70.95 10.01 104.64
N THR A 554 -69.90 10.57 104.07
CA THR A 554 -69.79 10.73 102.62
C THR A 554 -68.74 9.77 102.10
N PHE A 555 -69.13 8.89 101.21
CA PHE A 555 -68.21 8.08 100.44
C PHE A 555 -67.87 8.86 99.16
N THR A 556 -66.60 9.07 98.92
CA THR A 556 -66.09 9.64 97.62
C THR A 556 -65.54 8.55 96.82
N LEU A 557 -66.06 8.35 95.58
CA LEU A 557 -65.54 7.45 94.56
C LEU A 557 -64.79 8.32 93.61
N THR A 558 -63.50 7.99 93.41
CA THR A 558 -62.66 8.64 92.41
C THR A 558 -62.34 7.59 91.36
N LEU A 559 -62.82 7.80 90.14
CA LEU A 559 -62.52 6.97 89.03
C LEU A 559 -61.45 7.65 88.13
N LEU A 560 -60.33 7.00 87.88
CA LEU A 560 -59.23 7.47 87.04
C LEU A 560 -59.07 6.49 85.88
N ASN A 561 -58.95 7.03 84.70
CA ASN A 561 -58.52 6.28 83.53
C ASN A 561 -57.02 6.51 83.33
N GLU A 562 -56.21 5.51 83.61
CA GLU A 562 -54.74 5.47 83.39
C GLU A 562 -54.32 4.87 82.04
N GLY A 563 -55.37 4.43 81.31
CA GLY A 563 -55.11 3.80 79.98
C GLY A 563 -54.91 4.82 78.87
N PRO A 564 -54.33 4.36 77.76
CA PRO A 564 -53.98 5.24 76.66
C PRO A 564 -55.17 5.69 75.78
N SER A 565 -56.38 5.09 75.98
CA SER A 565 -57.56 5.48 75.21
C SER A 565 -58.66 6.00 76.15
N ASP A 566 -59.60 6.79 75.61
CA ASP A 566 -60.80 7.20 76.31
C ASP A 566 -61.66 6.02 76.73
N ALA A 567 -62.12 5.98 77.98
CA ALA A 567 -63.06 4.95 78.43
C ALA A 567 -64.50 5.41 78.13
N ILE A 568 -65.22 4.61 77.32
CA ILE A 568 -66.63 4.92 76.98
C ILE A 568 -67.59 3.94 77.64
N GLY A 569 -68.80 4.39 77.97
CA GLY A 569 -69.84 3.55 78.57
C GLY A 569 -69.53 3.11 80.01
N VAL A 570 -68.71 3.86 80.75
CA VAL A 570 -68.29 3.51 82.10
C VAL A 570 -69.49 3.64 83.08
N MET A 571 -69.69 2.59 83.87
CA MET A 571 -70.65 2.58 84.97
C MET A 571 -69.96 2.25 86.32
N VAL A 572 -70.19 2.98 87.35
CA VAL A 572 -69.65 2.78 88.69
C VAL A 572 -70.78 2.49 89.72
#